data_22abba2ce9e9121ccb432c1921842d82
#
_entry.id   22abba2ce9e9121ccb432c1921842d82
#
_cell.length_a   1.000
_cell.length_b   1.000
_cell.length_c   1.000
_cell.angle_alpha   90.00
_cell.angle_beta   90.00
_cell.angle_gamma   90.00
#
_symmetry.space_group_name_H-M   'P 1'
#
loop_
_entity.id
_entity.type
_entity.pdbx_description
1 polymer ?
#
loop_
_entity_poly.entity_id
_entity_poly.type
_entity_poly.pdbx_seq_one_letter_code
_entity_poly.pdbx_strand_id
1 'polypeptide(L)'
;MSECVFCMIARGEIPAKVVYSDEHVIAFDDIAPQAPVHTLIIPKVHYDRMGPDVPSEVTCALFAAVPKVAEAKGVAESGYRVIVNNGPDAMQTVEHLHVHVIGGRRMSHGMVNFG
;
A
#
# COMPACT_ATOMS: atom_id res chain seq x y z
N MET A 1 -10.40 22.03 6.92
CA MET A 1 -9.29 21.17 6.57
C MET A 1 -9.81 19.79 6.20
N SER A 2 -9.44 19.31 5.04
CA SER A 2 -9.90 17.99 4.62
C SER A 2 -9.14 16.91 5.37
N GLU A 3 -9.86 15.91 5.81
CA GLU A 3 -9.28 14.74 6.45
C GLU A 3 -8.63 13.84 5.41
N CYS A 4 -7.50 13.23 5.76
CA CYS A 4 -6.88 12.21 4.95
C CYS A 4 -7.73 10.94 5.01
N VAL A 5 -8.16 10.44 3.84
CA VAL A 5 -9.00 9.25 3.77
C VAL A 5 -8.30 8.02 4.36
N PHE A 6 -6.97 7.91 4.17
CA PHE A 6 -6.22 6.78 4.74
C PHE A 6 -6.08 6.90 6.25
N CYS A 7 -5.96 8.12 6.77
CA CYS A 7 -6.00 8.33 8.22
C CYS A 7 -7.33 7.88 8.80
N MET A 8 -8.42 8.16 8.11
CA MET A 8 -9.76 7.74 8.56
C MET A 8 -9.91 6.22 8.53
N ILE A 9 -9.34 5.57 7.51
CA ILE A 9 -9.34 4.10 7.45
C ILE A 9 -8.52 3.53 8.61
N ALA A 10 -7.34 4.12 8.87
CA ALA A 10 -6.46 3.65 9.95
C ALA A 10 -7.13 3.77 11.33
N ARG A 11 -7.99 4.78 11.50
CA ARG A 11 -8.73 4.99 12.75
C ARG A 11 -10.05 4.22 12.81
N GLY A 12 -10.41 3.52 11.73
CA GLY A 12 -11.67 2.78 11.66
C GLY A 12 -12.90 3.66 11.49
N GLU A 13 -12.73 4.90 11.05
CA GLU A 13 -13.83 5.86 10.88
C GLU A 13 -14.61 5.64 9.59
N ILE A 14 -13.99 5.03 8.59
CA ILE A 14 -14.66 4.64 7.35
C ILE A 14 -14.36 3.17 7.08
N PRO A 15 -15.31 2.44 6.44
CA PRO A 15 -15.13 1.01 6.21
C PRO A 15 -14.05 0.73 5.16
N ALA A 16 -13.34 -0.39 5.36
CA ALA A 16 -12.37 -0.91 4.41
C ALA A 16 -12.27 -2.41 4.61
N LYS A 17 -11.87 -3.12 3.56
CA LYS A 17 -11.63 -4.56 3.65
C LYS A 17 -10.22 -4.79 4.17
N VAL A 18 -10.09 -4.85 5.48
CA VAL A 18 -8.80 -5.02 6.14
C VAL A 18 -8.28 -6.44 5.94
N VAL A 19 -7.05 -6.53 5.45
CA VAL A 19 -6.37 -7.80 5.18
C VAL A 19 -5.38 -8.14 6.29
N TYR A 20 -4.74 -7.12 6.86
CA TYR A 20 -3.71 -7.28 7.89
C TYR A 20 -3.59 -5.99 8.69
N SER A 21 -3.28 -6.12 9.96
CA SER A 21 -3.05 -4.95 10.82
C SER A 21 -2.12 -5.32 11.96
N ASP A 22 -1.22 -4.41 12.30
CA ASP A 22 -0.39 -4.53 13.49
C ASP A 22 -0.29 -3.15 14.15
N GLU A 23 0.63 -2.95 15.11
CA GLU A 23 0.70 -1.68 15.82
C GLU A 23 1.15 -0.51 14.94
N HIS A 24 1.88 -0.78 13.84
CA HIS A 24 2.43 0.27 12.99
C HIS A 24 1.67 0.47 11.69
N VAL A 25 1.11 -0.59 11.12
CA VAL A 25 0.54 -0.57 9.77
C VAL A 25 -0.81 -1.24 9.70
N ILE A 26 -1.56 -0.87 8.66
CA ILE A 26 -2.81 -1.54 8.31
C ILE A 26 -2.82 -1.74 6.79
N ALA A 27 -3.29 -2.90 6.36
CA ALA A 27 -3.41 -3.26 4.95
C ALA A 27 -4.88 -3.50 4.61
N PHE A 28 -5.31 -2.98 3.48
CA PHE A 28 -6.70 -3.11 3.03
C PHE A 28 -6.77 -3.15 1.51
N ASP A 29 -7.81 -3.76 0.97
CA ASP A 29 -8.00 -3.86 -0.47
C ASP A 29 -8.34 -2.50 -1.06
N ASP A 30 -7.73 -2.19 -2.22
CA ASP A 30 -8.05 -0.98 -2.99
C ASP A 30 -9.47 -1.10 -3.54
N ILE A 31 -10.26 -0.03 -3.43
CA ILE A 31 -11.63 -0.01 -3.94
C ILE A 31 -11.70 0.09 -5.48
N ALA A 32 -10.59 0.48 -6.11
CA ALA A 32 -10.48 0.56 -7.56
C ALA A 32 -9.29 -0.29 -8.03
N PRO A 33 -9.37 -1.62 -7.88
CA PRO A 33 -8.21 -2.49 -8.09
C PRO A 33 -7.75 -2.50 -9.55
N GLN A 34 -6.43 -2.51 -9.74
CA GLN A 34 -5.80 -2.58 -11.05
C GLN A 34 -5.46 -4.01 -11.44
N ALA A 35 -5.72 -4.97 -10.56
CA ALA A 35 -5.46 -6.40 -10.77
C ALA A 35 -6.37 -7.19 -9.84
N PRO A 36 -6.50 -8.52 -10.01
CA PRO A 36 -7.32 -9.35 -9.11
C PRO A 36 -6.92 -9.21 -7.63
N VAL A 37 -5.63 -9.00 -7.36
CA VAL A 37 -5.15 -8.64 -6.03
C VAL A 37 -4.52 -7.26 -6.11
N HIS A 38 -5.06 -6.32 -5.36
CA HIS A 38 -4.52 -4.97 -5.26
C HIS A 38 -4.79 -4.48 -3.84
N THR A 39 -3.79 -4.64 -2.99
CA THR A 39 -3.87 -4.32 -1.56
C THR A 39 -2.90 -3.19 -1.24
N LEU A 40 -3.33 -2.28 -0.38
CA LEU A 40 -2.52 -1.15 0.07
C LEU A 40 -2.08 -1.39 1.50
N ILE A 41 -0.81 -1.12 1.79
CA ILE A 41 -0.28 -1.14 3.15
C ILE A 41 0.09 0.29 3.51
N ILE A 42 -0.47 0.80 4.59
CA ILE A 42 -0.21 2.17 5.04
C ILE A 42 0.28 2.19 6.47
N PRO A 43 1.12 3.16 6.83
CA PRO A 43 1.41 3.40 8.23
C PRO A 43 0.19 4.03 8.91
N LYS A 44 -0.04 3.69 10.18
CA LYS A 44 -1.16 4.27 10.93
C LYS A 44 -0.92 5.73 11.26
N VAL A 45 0.36 6.11 11.45
CA VAL A 45 0.74 7.51 11.58
C VAL A 45 0.89 8.11 10.20
N HIS A 46 0.41 9.33 10.03
CA HIS A 46 0.44 9.99 8.72
C HIS A 46 1.86 10.44 8.34
N TYR A 47 2.31 10.01 7.17
CA TYR A 47 3.48 10.55 6.45
C TYR A 47 3.02 10.78 5.02
N ASP A 48 3.38 11.92 4.43
CA ASP A 48 2.91 12.24 3.08
C ASP A 48 3.44 11.25 2.04
N ARG A 49 4.70 10.85 2.20
CA ARG A 49 5.36 9.94 1.26
C ARG A 49 6.58 9.31 1.94
N MET A 50 7.22 8.38 1.26
CA MET A 50 8.49 7.83 1.71
C MET A 50 9.53 8.94 1.70
N GLY A 51 10.16 9.21 2.82
CA GLY A 51 11.13 10.27 2.95
C GLY A 51 11.95 10.12 4.23
N PRO A 52 12.90 11.03 4.46
CA PRO A 52 13.80 10.92 5.61
C PRO A 52 13.11 11.13 6.96
N ASP A 53 11.89 11.64 6.97
CA ASP A 53 11.10 11.81 8.19
C ASP A 53 10.39 10.52 8.63
N VAL A 54 10.38 9.48 7.79
CA VAL A 54 9.75 8.20 8.14
C VAL A 54 10.73 7.39 8.99
N PRO A 55 10.36 7.06 10.26
CA PRO A 55 11.25 6.25 11.09
C PRO A 55 11.52 4.88 10.47
N SER A 56 12.74 4.36 10.67
CA SER A 56 13.10 3.05 10.12
C SER A 56 12.20 1.94 10.62
N GLU A 57 11.70 2.01 11.85
CA GLU A 57 10.78 1.01 12.37
C GLU A 57 9.46 0.98 11.58
N VAL A 58 9.00 2.13 11.08
CA VAL A 58 7.80 2.20 10.25
C VAL A 58 8.09 1.61 8.87
N THR A 59 9.21 1.96 8.26
CA THR A 59 9.64 1.39 6.97
C THR A 59 9.76 -0.13 7.08
N CYS A 60 10.39 -0.62 8.14
CA CYS A 60 10.51 -2.05 8.37
C CYS A 60 9.14 -2.72 8.51
N ALA A 61 8.23 -2.09 9.25
CA ALA A 61 6.88 -2.64 9.45
C ALA A 61 6.10 -2.71 8.15
N LEU A 62 6.22 -1.68 7.29
CA LEU A 62 5.57 -1.66 5.98
C LEU A 62 6.02 -2.84 5.12
N PHE A 63 7.33 -3.03 4.99
CA PHE A 63 7.86 -4.08 4.13
C PHE A 63 7.79 -5.47 4.77
N ALA A 64 7.83 -5.58 6.09
CA ALA A 64 7.59 -6.84 6.78
C ALA A 64 6.15 -7.33 6.58
N ALA A 65 5.21 -6.42 6.40
CA ALA A 65 3.81 -6.75 6.14
C ALA A 65 3.58 -7.30 4.73
N VAL A 66 4.45 -6.97 3.77
CA VAL A 66 4.28 -7.38 2.36
C VAL A 66 4.11 -8.90 2.21
N PRO A 67 5.01 -9.75 2.72
CA PRO A 67 4.81 -11.19 2.56
C PRO A 67 3.58 -11.71 3.30
N LYS A 68 3.20 -11.09 4.40
CA LYS A 68 1.99 -11.48 5.14
C LYS A 68 0.73 -11.18 4.33
N VAL A 69 0.69 -10.03 3.68
CA VAL A 69 -0.40 -9.65 2.78
C VAL A 69 -0.43 -10.59 1.57
N ALA A 70 0.72 -10.87 0.96
CA ALA A 70 0.81 -11.75 -0.19
C ALA A 70 0.26 -13.15 0.14
N GLU A 71 0.59 -13.65 1.32
CA GLU A 71 0.10 -14.94 1.79
C GLU A 71 -1.40 -14.92 2.02
N ALA A 72 -1.90 -13.89 2.70
CA ALA A 72 -3.33 -13.73 2.96
C ALA A 72 -4.15 -13.60 1.67
N LYS A 73 -3.58 -12.99 0.63
CA LYS A 73 -4.26 -12.78 -0.65
C LYS A 73 -3.99 -13.90 -1.66
N GLY A 74 -3.21 -14.90 -1.28
CA GLY A 74 -2.98 -16.07 -2.12
C GLY A 74 -2.03 -15.85 -3.30
N VAL A 75 -1.16 -14.87 -3.25
CA VAL A 75 -0.22 -14.56 -4.34
C VAL A 75 1.25 -14.80 -3.96
N ALA A 76 1.50 -15.30 -2.76
CA ALA A 76 2.88 -15.49 -2.27
C ALA A 76 3.69 -16.40 -3.19
N GLU A 77 3.08 -17.46 -3.71
CA GLU A 77 3.77 -18.47 -4.52
C GLU A 77 3.87 -18.05 -5.98
N SER A 78 2.78 -17.55 -6.56
CA SER A 78 2.75 -17.14 -7.97
C SER A 78 3.52 -15.85 -8.22
N GLY A 79 3.66 -15.01 -7.22
CA GLY A 79 4.37 -13.76 -7.31
C GLY A 79 3.48 -12.55 -7.32
N TYR A 80 4.09 -11.43 -7.01
CA TYR A 80 3.39 -10.16 -6.89
C TYR A 80 4.38 -9.02 -7.09
N ARG A 81 3.85 -7.84 -7.35
CA ARG A 81 4.65 -6.64 -7.53
C ARG A 81 4.39 -5.66 -6.39
N VAL A 82 5.46 -5.06 -5.89
CA VAL A 82 5.39 -4.05 -4.83
C VAL A 82 5.76 -2.71 -5.43
N ILE A 83 4.89 -1.72 -5.23
CA ILE A 83 5.07 -0.39 -5.81
C ILE A 83 4.88 0.66 -4.74
N VAL A 84 5.77 1.64 -4.69
CA VAL A 84 5.60 2.84 -3.89
C VAL A 84 5.71 4.03 -4.85
N ASN A 85 4.65 4.81 -4.95
CA ASN A 85 4.64 6.02 -5.76
C ASN A 85 4.87 7.22 -4.86
N ASN A 86 5.94 7.95 -5.09
CA ASN A 86 6.29 9.13 -4.31
C ASN A 86 6.18 10.39 -5.16
N GLY A 87 5.24 11.25 -4.81
CA GLY A 87 5.13 12.56 -5.41
C GLY A 87 4.38 12.59 -6.74
N PRO A 88 4.21 13.79 -7.30
CA PRO A 88 3.36 13.99 -8.48
C PRO A 88 3.89 13.31 -9.75
N ASP A 89 5.20 13.29 -9.95
CA ASP A 89 5.76 12.65 -11.15
C ASP A 89 5.54 11.14 -11.16
N ALA A 90 5.39 10.54 -9.98
CA ALA A 90 5.11 9.10 -9.84
C ALA A 90 3.61 8.82 -9.76
N MET A 91 2.76 9.84 -9.94
CA MET A 91 1.31 9.70 -9.86
C MET A 91 0.82 9.27 -8.48
N GLN A 92 1.42 9.80 -7.43
CA GLN A 92 0.91 9.57 -6.09
C GLN A 92 -0.43 10.31 -5.94
N THR A 93 -1.52 9.56 -5.82
CA THR A 93 -2.87 10.12 -5.83
C THR A 93 -3.39 10.47 -4.44
N VAL A 94 -2.86 9.84 -3.41
CA VAL A 94 -3.23 10.11 -2.01
C VAL A 94 -1.97 10.50 -1.25
N GLU A 95 -2.02 11.67 -0.59
CA GLU A 95 -0.90 12.22 0.17
C GLU A 95 -0.80 11.56 1.56
N HIS A 96 -0.63 10.24 1.53
CA HIS A 96 -0.37 9.41 2.68
C HIS A 96 0.43 8.22 2.16
N LEU A 97 1.63 8.03 2.68
CA LEU A 97 2.52 6.95 2.26
C LEU A 97 1.77 5.63 2.15
N HIS A 98 1.87 4.96 1.02
CA HIS A 98 1.25 3.65 0.85
C HIS A 98 2.05 2.77 -0.11
N VAL A 99 2.03 1.48 0.20
CA VAL A 99 2.71 0.44 -0.56
C VAL A 99 1.66 -0.41 -1.24
N HIS A 100 1.73 -0.51 -2.56
CA HIS A 100 0.83 -1.37 -3.33
C HIS A 100 1.38 -2.78 -3.40
N VAL A 101 0.53 -3.78 -3.15
CA VAL A 101 0.83 -5.18 -3.41
C VAL A 101 -0.13 -5.63 -4.50
N ILE A 102 0.40 -5.93 -5.69
CA ILE A 102 -0.40 -6.21 -6.88
C ILE A 102 -0.05 -7.59 -7.40
N GLY A 103 -1.07 -8.41 -7.64
CA GLY A 103 -0.87 -9.76 -8.14
C GLY A 103 -2.14 -10.38 -8.66
N GLY A 104 -2.10 -11.70 -8.83
CA GLY A 104 -3.26 -12.47 -9.27
C GLY A 104 -3.35 -12.63 -10.77
N ARG A 105 -2.43 -12.07 -11.53
CA ARG A 105 -2.29 -12.30 -12.97
C ARG A 105 -0.88 -11.94 -13.41
N ARG A 106 -0.49 -12.46 -14.56
CA ARG A 106 0.82 -12.13 -15.14
C ARG A 106 0.83 -10.67 -15.57
N MET A 107 1.88 -9.97 -15.19
CA MET A 107 2.08 -8.55 -15.51
C MET A 107 3.09 -8.40 -16.63
N SER A 108 3.00 -7.28 -17.34
CA SER A 108 3.98 -6.91 -18.36
C SER A 108 5.19 -6.24 -17.71
N HIS A 109 6.26 -6.08 -18.49
CA HIS A 109 7.41 -5.28 -18.08
C HIS A 109 7.10 -3.78 -18.14
N GLY A 110 6.00 -3.39 -18.73
CA GLY A 110 5.68 -2.02 -19.10
C GLY A 110 5.26 -1.10 -17.97
N MET A 111 5.67 -1.39 -16.74
CA MET A 111 5.40 -0.51 -15.60
C MET A 111 6.13 0.82 -15.73
N VAL A 112 7.28 0.81 -16.34
CA VAL A 112 8.07 2.01 -16.54
C VAL A 112 7.99 2.34 -18.02
N ASN A 113 7.08 3.22 -18.36
CA ASN A 113 6.88 3.64 -19.73
C ASN A 113 7.06 5.16 -19.78
N PHE A 114 8.16 5.59 -20.31
CA PHE A 114 8.50 7.00 -20.43
C PHE A 114 8.10 7.59 -21.79
N GLY A 115 7.40 6.85 -22.58
CA GLY A 115 6.99 7.24 -23.94
C GLY A 115 5.98 8.36 -24.00
#